data_af78ad70bb1473ae2c2627e70c4e6fdb
#
_entry.id   af78ad70bb1473ae2c2627e70c4e6fdb
#
_cell.length_a   1.000
_cell.length_b   1.000
_cell.length_c   1.000
_cell.angle_alpha   90.00
_cell.angle_beta   90.00
_cell.angle_gamma   90.00
#
_symmetry.space_group_name_H-M   'P 1'
#
loop_
_entity.id
_entity.type
_entity.pdbx_description
1 polymer ?
#
loop_
_entity_poly.entity_id
_entity_poly.type
_entity_poly.pdbx_seq_one_letter_code
_entity_poly.pdbx_strand_id
1 'polypeptide(L)'
;MAGGLKTTARDATRVTDRRRRTRKLIVMRTHITGGTRRWTGWILLLLLAAPAAWAHARQADDALPSLKIATLELPTQDDAQWQQRRDQVLQLLESMQPDVIAVQRVLQTQGRNPACWLASRLRYSCDFVTADPPSQPLRYGSAMLTRLPVTDDAVTLLHPPGQFSAAGMLRIKLREELINIYVARLRPEPDDAQVRRHQTSDLMTWIGATADGLPSLVAGDFSAEITELVGSTPGFQPARKNPGERVDPPSLAGAARGHGLDVLFQVKHFGGIRQDSIKLPASEGDAAAMRLGTMATLRLQTPESTAAP
;
A
#
# COMPACT_ATOMS: atom_id res chain seq x y z
N MET A 1 -55.01 22.62 16.50
CA MET A 1 -55.74 21.41 16.01
C MET A 1 -54.79 20.26 16.04
N ALA A 2 -55.08 19.30 16.86
CA ALA A 2 -54.26 18.12 17.15
C ALA A 2 -54.58 16.97 16.16
N GLY A 3 -53.57 16.22 15.79
CA GLY A 3 -53.68 14.95 15.05
C GLY A 3 -52.38 14.20 15.19
N GLY A 4 -52.29 13.31 15.89
CA GLY A 4 -52.32 12.04 16.51
C GLY A 4 -51.67 11.02 15.59
N LEU A 5 -50.39 10.65 15.87
CA LEU A 5 -49.70 9.52 15.23
C LEU A 5 -49.80 8.26 16.08
N LYS A 6 -50.31 7.23 15.45
CA LYS A 6 -50.33 5.87 16.02
C LYS A 6 -49.08 5.09 15.65
N THR A 7 -48.38 4.63 16.66
CA THR A 7 -47.30 3.65 16.64
C THR A 7 -47.90 2.26 16.48
N THR A 8 -47.40 1.47 15.53
CA THR A 8 -47.63 0.02 15.50
C THR A 8 -46.31 -0.74 15.52
N ALA A 9 -46.04 -1.34 16.65
CA ALA A 9 -45.04 -2.37 16.83
C ALA A 9 -45.55 -3.68 16.19
N ARG A 10 -44.70 -4.41 15.51
CA ARG A 10 -44.93 -5.80 15.12
C ARG A 10 -43.76 -6.68 15.47
N ASP A 11 -44.14 -7.69 16.23
CA ASP A 11 -43.39 -8.78 16.80
C ASP A 11 -42.39 -9.50 15.92
N ALA A 12 -41.29 -9.84 16.57
CA ALA A 12 -40.27 -10.77 16.09
C ALA A 12 -40.65 -12.19 16.50
N THR A 13 -40.93 -13.08 15.57
CA THR A 13 -41.06 -14.52 15.83
C THR A 13 -39.75 -15.23 15.50
N ARG A 14 -39.13 -15.74 16.54
CA ARG A 14 -37.98 -16.64 16.55
C ARG A 14 -38.42 -18.02 16.05
N VAL A 15 -37.78 -18.55 15.01
CA VAL A 15 -37.85 -19.98 14.66
C VAL A 15 -36.45 -20.56 14.73
N THR A 16 -36.21 -21.32 15.77
CA THR A 16 -35.06 -22.21 15.93
C THR A 16 -35.38 -23.56 15.32
N ASP A 17 -34.70 -23.97 14.27
CA ASP A 17 -34.71 -25.34 13.79
C ASP A 17 -33.33 -25.99 13.94
N ARG A 18 -33.24 -26.85 14.95
CA ARG A 18 -32.06 -27.66 15.28
C ARG A 18 -32.18 -28.98 14.56
N ARG A 19 -31.61 -29.15 13.38
CA ARG A 19 -31.44 -30.48 12.76
C ARG A 19 -30.11 -31.10 13.19
N ARG A 20 -30.20 -32.02 14.17
CA ARG A 20 -29.19 -33.03 14.47
C ARG A 20 -29.05 -33.97 13.27
N ARG A 21 -27.90 -33.99 12.61
CA ARG A 21 -27.50 -35.10 11.72
C ARG A 21 -26.59 -36.05 12.49
N THR A 22 -27.14 -37.17 12.88
CA THR A 22 -26.40 -38.36 13.34
C THR A 22 -25.61 -38.96 12.20
N ARG A 23 -24.27 -38.93 12.32
CA ARG A 23 -23.36 -39.71 11.44
C ARG A 23 -23.30 -41.14 11.94
N LYS A 24 -23.83 -42.09 11.15
CA LYS A 24 -23.63 -43.52 11.32
C LYS A 24 -22.16 -43.86 10.97
N LEU A 25 -21.42 -44.35 11.95
CA LEU A 25 -20.14 -45.01 11.76
C LEU A 25 -20.38 -46.38 11.12
N ILE A 26 -19.97 -46.56 9.89
CA ILE A 26 -19.87 -47.88 9.23
C ILE A 26 -18.51 -48.47 9.62
N VAL A 27 -18.51 -49.44 10.48
CA VAL A 27 -17.37 -50.28 10.81
C VAL A 27 -17.21 -51.33 9.73
N MET A 28 -16.29 -51.13 8.80
CA MET A 28 -15.89 -52.20 7.89
C MET A 28 -14.84 -53.07 8.57
N ARG A 29 -15.26 -54.29 8.92
CA ARG A 29 -14.42 -55.38 9.40
C ARG A 29 -13.76 -56.04 8.18
N THR A 30 -12.50 -55.73 7.88
CA THR A 30 -11.71 -56.45 6.88
C THR A 30 -10.95 -57.58 7.57
N HIS A 31 -11.25 -58.81 7.17
CA HIS A 31 -10.47 -60.01 7.50
C HIS A 31 -9.15 -59.94 6.72
N ILE A 32 -8.04 -59.86 7.41
CA ILE A 32 -6.73 -60.04 6.84
C ILE A 32 -6.28 -61.47 7.09
N THR A 33 -6.32 -62.28 6.06
CA THR A 33 -5.66 -63.57 5.99
C THR A 33 -4.18 -63.36 5.60
N GLY A 34 -3.31 -64.09 6.27
CA GLY A 34 -1.88 -63.92 6.30
C GLY A 34 -1.15 -64.04 4.95
N GLY A 35 -0.10 -63.26 4.84
CA GLY A 35 0.89 -63.31 3.80
C GLY A 35 2.14 -62.53 4.27
N THR A 36 2.93 -63.15 5.13
CA THR A 36 4.25 -62.70 5.54
C THR A 36 5.24 -62.89 4.42
N ARG A 37 5.66 -61.82 3.72
CA ARG A 37 7.01 -61.77 3.10
C ARG A 37 7.34 -60.41 2.48
N ARG A 38 8.43 -59.77 2.98
CA ARG A 38 9.35 -58.86 2.25
C ARG A 38 8.85 -57.44 1.91
N TRP A 39 8.38 -56.66 2.89
CA TRP A 39 8.14 -55.23 2.67
C TRP A 39 8.75 -54.30 3.74
N THR A 40 9.69 -54.78 4.54
CA THR A 40 10.32 -54.01 5.62
C THR A 40 11.42 -53.04 5.16
N GLY A 41 11.86 -53.12 3.88
CA GLY A 41 12.98 -52.30 3.38
C GLY A 41 12.60 -50.90 2.84
N TRP A 42 11.34 -50.69 2.41
CA TRP A 42 10.94 -49.44 1.74
C TRP A 42 10.30 -48.39 2.64
N ILE A 43 9.79 -48.82 3.79
CA ILE A 43 9.12 -47.89 4.75
C ILE A 43 10.17 -47.04 5.51
N LEU A 44 11.39 -47.57 5.72
CA LEU A 44 12.46 -46.82 6.40
C LEU A 44 13.09 -45.72 5.54
N LEU A 45 13.06 -45.82 4.22
CA LEU A 45 13.57 -44.79 3.31
C LEU A 45 12.60 -43.59 3.16
N LEU A 46 11.29 -43.79 3.31
CA LEU A 46 10.28 -42.72 3.29
C LEU A 46 10.21 -41.92 4.57
N LEU A 47 10.61 -42.49 5.73
CA LEU A 47 10.62 -41.78 7.01
C LEU A 47 11.84 -40.86 7.20
N LEU A 48 12.93 -41.06 6.44
CA LEU A 48 14.13 -40.22 6.49
C LEU A 48 14.07 -39.01 5.53
N ALA A 49 13.19 -39.03 4.52
CA ALA A 49 13.02 -37.91 3.60
C ALA A 49 12.04 -36.83 4.13
N ALA A 50 11.16 -37.17 5.05
CA ALA A 50 10.19 -36.24 5.62
C ALA A 50 10.78 -35.06 6.40
N PRO A 51 11.81 -35.24 7.27
CA PRO A 51 12.34 -34.12 8.05
C PRO A 51 13.07 -33.06 7.22
N ALA A 52 13.70 -33.45 6.11
CA ALA A 52 14.39 -32.50 5.24
C ALA A 52 13.42 -31.58 4.48
N ALA A 53 12.31 -32.10 3.99
CA ALA A 53 11.28 -31.30 3.33
C ALA A 53 10.60 -30.32 4.30
N TRP A 54 10.39 -30.73 5.55
CA TRP A 54 9.83 -29.86 6.59
C TRP A 54 10.80 -28.77 7.06
N ALA A 55 12.11 -29.05 7.06
CA ALA A 55 13.13 -28.07 7.37
C ALA A 55 13.25 -26.99 6.28
N HIS A 56 13.15 -27.37 5.00
CA HIS A 56 13.17 -26.42 3.89
C HIS A 56 11.87 -25.58 3.83
N ALA A 57 10.73 -26.16 4.14
CA ALA A 57 9.46 -25.40 4.22
C ALA A 57 9.48 -24.38 5.37
N ARG A 58 10.02 -24.72 6.54
CA ARG A 58 10.20 -23.78 7.64
C ARG A 58 11.20 -22.67 7.33
N GLN A 59 12.33 -22.98 6.68
CA GLN A 59 13.34 -21.98 6.32
C GLN A 59 12.83 -20.96 5.28
N ALA A 60 11.89 -21.33 4.41
CA ALA A 60 11.25 -20.39 3.49
C ALA A 60 10.21 -19.48 4.17
N ASP A 61 9.65 -19.92 5.29
CA ASP A 61 8.64 -19.16 6.05
C ASP A 61 9.26 -18.16 7.05
N ASP A 62 10.51 -18.37 7.45
CA ASP A 62 11.26 -17.50 8.38
C ASP A 62 11.89 -16.27 7.69
N ALA A 63 11.86 -16.16 6.37
CA ALA A 63 12.34 -14.97 5.67
C ALA A 63 11.40 -13.80 5.94
N LEU A 64 11.95 -12.71 6.50
CA LEU A 64 11.21 -11.48 6.75
C LEU A 64 10.53 -10.98 5.46
N PRO A 65 9.27 -10.53 5.56
CA PRO A 65 8.50 -10.18 4.38
C PRO A 65 9.06 -8.95 3.65
N SER A 66 8.88 -8.92 2.34
CA SER A 66 9.16 -7.75 1.53
C SER A 66 7.85 -7.05 1.18
N LEU A 67 7.89 -5.72 1.16
CA LEU A 67 6.80 -4.83 0.79
C LEU A 67 7.15 -4.10 -0.51
N LYS A 68 6.23 -4.13 -1.48
CA LYS A 68 6.30 -3.32 -2.70
C LYS A 68 5.36 -2.13 -2.58
N ILE A 69 5.90 -0.94 -2.57
CA ILE A 69 5.12 0.30 -2.49
C ILE A 69 5.42 1.19 -3.68
N ALA A 70 4.36 1.62 -4.37
CA ALA A 70 4.44 2.57 -5.48
C ALA A 70 3.95 3.94 -5.04
N THR A 71 4.61 5.01 -5.51
CA THR A 71 4.05 6.36 -5.50
C THR A 71 4.05 6.89 -6.92
N LEU A 72 2.90 7.38 -7.36
CA LEU A 72 2.71 7.77 -8.75
C LEU A 72 1.65 8.87 -8.92
N GLU A 73 1.67 9.50 -10.09
CA GLU A 73 0.68 10.45 -10.57
C GLU A 73 0.02 9.88 -11.83
N LEU A 74 -1.32 9.90 -11.86
CA LEU A 74 -2.07 9.42 -13.02
C LEU A 74 -2.18 10.52 -14.09
N PRO A 75 -2.20 10.18 -15.39
CA PRO A 75 -2.35 11.15 -16.49
C PRO A 75 -3.81 11.61 -16.64
N THR A 76 -4.37 12.19 -15.56
CA THR A 76 -5.79 12.55 -15.45
C THR A 76 -6.08 14.02 -15.73
N GLN A 77 -5.09 14.80 -16.16
CA GLN A 77 -5.28 16.23 -16.44
C GLN A 77 -6.14 16.49 -17.67
N ASP A 78 -6.14 15.54 -18.59
CA ASP A 78 -7.03 15.47 -19.73
C ASP A 78 -7.86 14.19 -19.63
N ASP A 79 -9.18 14.33 -19.52
CA ASP A 79 -10.12 13.19 -19.45
C ASP A 79 -10.00 12.28 -20.67
N ALA A 80 -9.77 12.82 -21.86
CA ALA A 80 -9.60 12.03 -23.08
C ALA A 80 -8.32 11.19 -23.01
N GLN A 81 -7.20 11.79 -22.59
CA GLN A 81 -5.94 11.10 -22.40
C GLN A 81 -6.05 10.01 -21.32
N TRP A 82 -6.75 10.29 -20.22
CA TRP A 82 -6.99 9.29 -19.18
C TRP A 82 -7.79 8.10 -19.71
N GLN A 83 -8.93 8.34 -20.42
CA GLN A 83 -9.73 7.27 -21.00
C GLN A 83 -8.94 6.40 -21.97
N GLN A 84 -8.05 7.00 -22.74
CA GLN A 84 -7.20 6.30 -23.69
C GLN A 84 -6.12 5.45 -23.01
N ARG A 85 -5.58 5.91 -21.86
CA ARG A 85 -4.38 5.31 -21.22
C ARG A 85 -4.67 4.46 -19.99
N ARG A 86 -5.86 4.57 -19.40
CA ARG A 86 -6.19 3.92 -18.13
C ARG A 86 -5.99 2.40 -18.13
N ASP A 87 -6.28 1.75 -19.26
CA ASP A 87 -6.15 0.29 -19.38
C ASP A 87 -4.66 -0.11 -19.48
N GLN A 88 -3.81 0.72 -20.11
CA GLN A 88 -2.37 0.53 -20.12
C GLN A 88 -1.76 0.73 -18.72
N VAL A 89 -2.24 1.73 -17.97
CA VAL A 89 -1.84 1.95 -16.57
C VAL A 89 -2.25 0.75 -15.72
N LEU A 90 -3.47 0.24 -15.90
CA LEU A 90 -3.95 -0.96 -15.21
C LEU A 90 -3.05 -2.16 -15.47
N GLN A 91 -2.80 -2.51 -16.75
CA GLN A 91 -1.94 -3.63 -17.14
C GLN A 91 -0.51 -3.50 -16.58
N LEU A 92 0.04 -2.28 -16.59
CA LEU A 92 1.36 -2.01 -16.02
C LEU A 92 1.39 -2.33 -14.52
N LEU A 93 0.41 -1.84 -13.76
CA LEU A 93 0.33 -2.08 -12.32
C LEU A 93 0.01 -3.53 -11.98
N GLU A 94 -0.81 -4.22 -12.78
CA GLU A 94 -1.05 -5.67 -12.67
C GLU A 94 0.25 -6.46 -12.87
N SER A 95 1.10 -6.06 -13.81
CA SER A 95 2.39 -6.74 -14.06
C SER A 95 3.40 -6.50 -12.93
N MET A 96 3.41 -5.30 -12.34
CA MET A 96 4.32 -4.93 -11.26
C MET A 96 3.89 -5.46 -9.89
N GLN A 97 2.58 -5.66 -9.67
CA GLN A 97 1.98 -6.16 -8.45
C GLN A 97 2.45 -5.43 -7.17
N PRO A 98 2.30 -4.10 -7.06
CA PRO A 98 2.58 -3.40 -5.82
C PRO A 98 1.61 -3.86 -4.71
N ASP A 99 2.08 -3.87 -3.46
CA ASP A 99 1.23 -4.16 -2.29
C ASP A 99 0.40 -2.93 -1.92
N VAL A 100 1.02 -1.76 -2.06
CA VAL A 100 0.42 -0.44 -1.80
C VAL A 100 0.76 0.51 -2.94
N ILE A 101 -0.20 1.36 -3.30
CA ILE A 101 -0.04 2.42 -4.29
C ILE A 101 -0.50 3.74 -3.67
N ALA A 102 0.41 4.70 -3.53
CA ALA A 102 0.09 6.08 -3.19
C ALA A 102 -0.07 6.89 -4.49
N VAL A 103 -1.29 7.30 -4.79
CA VAL A 103 -1.61 8.10 -5.97
C VAL A 103 -1.65 9.58 -5.57
N GLN A 104 -0.82 10.39 -6.22
CA GLN A 104 -0.72 11.81 -5.93
C GLN A 104 -1.60 12.63 -6.87
N ARG A 105 -2.01 13.84 -6.45
CA ARG A 105 -2.77 14.82 -7.24
C ARG A 105 -4.07 14.27 -7.82
N VAL A 106 -4.79 13.50 -7.02
CA VAL A 106 -6.09 12.96 -7.42
C VAL A 106 -7.15 14.06 -7.39
N LEU A 107 -7.87 14.22 -8.50
CA LEU A 107 -9.07 15.03 -8.58
C LEU A 107 -10.31 14.12 -8.58
N GLN A 108 -11.12 14.23 -7.55
CA GLN A 108 -12.43 13.60 -7.48
C GLN A 108 -13.51 14.57 -7.95
N THR A 109 -14.33 14.16 -8.91
CA THR A 109 -15.46 14.93 -9.43
C THR A 109 -16.74 14.11 -9.26
N GLN A 110 -17.83 14.69 -8.76
CA GLN A 110 -19.19 14.09 -8.70
C GLN A 110 -19.24 12.54 -8.75
N GLY A 111 -18.56 11.87 -7.83
CA GLY A 111 -18.51 10.42 -7.75
C GLY A 111 -17.51 9.73 -8.68
N ARG A 112 -16.73 10.45 -9.48
CA ARG A 112 -15.64 9.91 -10.28
C ARG A 112 -14.31 10.18 -9.62
N ASN A 113 -13.63 9.11 -9.18
CA ASN A 113 -12.27 9.16 -8.64
C ASN A 113 -11.40 8.18 -9.45
N PRO A 114 -10.42 8.67 -10.24
CA PRO A 114 -9.61 7.83 -11.11
C PRO A 114 -8.76 6.82 -10.32
N ALA A 115 -8.31 7.17 -9.13
CA ALA A 115 -7.55 6.26 -8.27
C ALA A 115 -8.44 5.13 -7.74
N CYS A 116 -9.65 5.45 -7.23
CA CYS A 116 -10.58 4.42 -6.76
C CYS A 116 -11.16 3.57 -7.92
N TRP A 117 -11.29 4.14 -9.13
CA TRP A 117 -11.60 3.34 -10.32
C TRP A 117 -10.51 2.29 -10.56
N LEU A 118 -9.24 2.70 -10.50
CA LEU A 118 -8.09 1.80 -10.67
C LEU A 118 -8.07 0.73 -9.58
N ALA A 119 -8.27 1.11 -8.31
CA ALA A 119 -8.33 0.19 -7.18
C ALA A 119 -9.39 -0.89 -7.38
N SER A 120 -10.59 -0.51 -7.85
CA SER A 120 -11.67 -1.47 -8.10
C SER A 120 -11.30 -2.52 -9.15
N ARG A 121 -10.53 -2.15 -10.18
CA ARG A 121 -10.05 -3.07 -11.22
C ARG A 121 -8.93 -3.98 -10.73
N LEU A 122 -8.03 -3.45 -9.91
CA LEU A 122 -6.94 -4.21 -9.26
C LEU A 122 -7.44 -5.09 -8.10
N ARG A 123 -8.70 -4.94 -7.66
CA ARG A 123 -9.25 -5.54 -6.44
C ARG A 123 -8.51 -5.09 -5.17
N TYR A 124 -8.18 -3.81 -5.12
CA TYR A 124 -7.58 -3.14 -3.98
C TYR A 124 -8.65 -2.33 -3.23
N SER A 125 -8.45 -2.10 -1.94
CA SER A 125 -9.15 -1.04 -1.22
C SER A 125 -8.68 0.33 -1.71
N CYS A 126 -9.50 1.36 -1.53
CA CYS A 126 -9.17 2.73 -1.88
C CYS A 126 -9.55 3.65 -0.73
N ASP A 127 -8.56 4.37 -0.21
CA ASP A 127 -8.74 5.45 0.74
C ASP A 127 -8.36 6.78 0.09
N PHE A 128 -9.31 7.74 0.05
CA PHE A 128 -9.11 9.06 -0.55
C PHE A 128 -8.88 10.12 0.50
N VAL A 129 -7.65 10.60 0.58
CA VAL A 129 -7.14 11.56 1.55
C VAL A 129 -7.26 12.97 1.00
N THR A 130 -8.10 13.80 1.61
CA THR A 130 -8.37 15.17 1.15
C THR A 130 -8.73 16.09 2.31
N ALA A 131 -8.37 17.38 2.16
CA ALA A 131 -8.81 18.45 3.06
C ALA A 131 -10.19 19.02 2.66
N ASP A 132 -10.65 18.71 1.44
CA ASP A 132 -11.88 19.27 0.90
C ASP A 132 -13.11 18.57 1.51
N PRO A 133 -14.12 19.32 1.96
CA PRO A 133 -15.32 18.75 2.55
C PRO A 133 -16.14 17.95 1.51
N PRO A 134 -16.93 16.95 1.95
CA PRO A 134 -17.76 16.14 1.05
C PRO A 134 -18.75 16.92 0.20
N SER A 135 -19.12 18.14 0.61
CA SER A 135 -20.04 19.02 -0.10
C SER A 135 -19.42 19.70 -1.34
N GLN A 136 -18.09 19.68 -1.47
CA GLN A 136 -17.44 20.24 -2.65
C GLN A 136 -17.59 19.31 -3.85
N PRO A 137 -17.99 19.83 -5.03
CA PRO A 137 -18.12 19.03 -6.24
C PRO A 137 -16.78 18.58 -6.84
N LEU A 138 -15.73 19.35 -6.59
CA LEU A 138 -14.33 19.06 -6.96
C LEU A 138 -13.50 18.94 -5.71
N ARG A 139 -12.94 17.76 -5.47
CA ARG A 139 -12.12 17.50 -4.29
C ARG A 139 -10.72 17.06 -4.71
N TYR A 140 -9.73 17.73 -4.17
CA TYR A 140 -8.32 17.45 -4.46
C TYR A 140 -7.68 16.70 -3.31
N GLY A 141 -6.84 15.74 -3.63
CA GLY A 141 -6.16 14.96 -2.60
C GLY A 141 -5.17 13.96 -3.14
N SER A 142 -4.81 13.03 -2.28
CA SER A 142 -4.07 11.81 -2.61
C SER A 142 -4.95 10.60 -2.36
N ALA A 143 -4.59 9.44 -2.90
CA ALA A 143 -5.28 8.21 -2.57
C ALA A 143 -4.28 7.11 -2.22
N MET A 144 -4.65 6.26 -1.28
CA MET A 144 -3.91 5.03 -0.96
C MET A 144 -4.73 3.82 -1.40
N LEU A 145 -4.12 2.99 -2.24
CA LEU A 145 -4.71 1.75 -2.72
C LEU A 145 -3.89 0.59 -2.16
N THR A 146 -4.55 -0.43 -1.62
CA THR A 146 -3.83 -1.60 -1.13
C THR A 146 -4.62 -2.90 -1.30
N ARG A 147 -3.91 -4.00 -1.55
CA ARG A 147 -4.44 -5.36 -1.52
C ARG A 147 -4.31 -6.02 -0.14
N LEU A 148 -3.58 -5.37 0.78
CA LEU A 148 -3.35 -5.90 2.11
C LEU A 148 -4.48 -5.49 3.06
N PRO A 149 -4.76 -6.29 4.11
CA PRO A 149 -5.74 -5.93 5.13
C PRO A 149 -5.36 -4.61 5.82
N VAL A 150 -6.29 -3.67 5.88
CA VAL A 150 -6.19 -2.42 6.62
C VAL A 150 -6.78 -2.63 8.01
N THR A 151 -6.03 -2.26 9.05
CA THR A 151 -6.46 -2.40 10.45
C THR A 151 -6.77 -1.07 11.12
N ASP A 152 -6.24 0.02 10.56
CA ASP A 152 -6.43 1.39 11.09
C ASP A 152 -6.18 2.41 9.98
N ASP A 153 -6.83 3.58 10.08
CA ASP A 153 -6.63 4.70 9.17
C ASP A 153 -6.73 6.04 9.92
N ALA A 154 -6.04 7.05 9.42
CA ALA A 154 -6.09 8.40 9.96
C ALA A 154 -5.74 9.45 8.92
N VAL A 155 -6.21 10.67 9.14
CA VAL A 155 -5.93 11.85 8.30
C VAL A 155 -5.56 13.03 9.18
N THR A 156 -4.59 13.83 8.73
CA THR A 156 -4.22 15.11 9.33
C THR A 156 -4.05 16.20 8.27
N LEU A 157 -3.96 17.46 8.70
CA LEU A 157 -3.66 18.59 7.83
C LEU A 157 -2.25 19.12 8.14
N LEU A 158 -1.45 19.29 7.11
CA LEU A 158 -0.14 19.92 7.18
C LEU A 158 -0.29 21.45 7.04
N HIS A 159 0.49 22.23 7.78
CA HIS A 159 0.41 23.69 7.77
C HIS A 159 1.50 24.34 6.89
N PRO A 160 1.16 25.43 6.21
CA PRO A 160 -0.16 26.05 6.12
C PRO A 160 -1.13 25.18 5.31
N PRO A 161 -2.44 25.23 5.66
CA PRO A 161 -3.45 24.49 4.92
C PRO A 161 -3.56 25.01 3.48
N GLY A 162 -3.97 24.14 2.58
CA GLY A 162 -4.15 24.45 1.17
C GLY A 162 -4.53 23.23 0.38
N GLN A 163 -4.58 23.37 -0.93
CA GLN A 163 -4.85 22.25 -1.82
C GLN A 163 -3.77 21.17 -1.64
N PHE A 164 -4.19 19.94 -1.48
CA PHE A 164 -3.34 18.78 -1.21
C PHE A 164 -2.58 18.81 0.14
N SER A 165 -2.99 19.63 1.10
CA SER A 165 -2.35 19.68 2.42
C SER A 165 -2.72 18.53 3.35
N ALA A 166 -3.70 17.69 2.99
CA ALA A 166 -4.04 16.52 3.78
C ALA A 166 -2.95 15.45 3.65
N ALA A 167 -2.54 14.90 4.78
CA ALA A 167 -1.73 13.68 4.87
C ALA A 167 -2.58 12.55 5.45
N GLY A 168 -2.39 11.34 4.94
CA GLY A 168 -3.13 10.15 5.35
C GLY A 168 -2.21 9.06 5.90
N MET A 169 -2.77 8.17 6.71
CA MET A 169 -2.10 6.97 7.21
C MET A 169 -3.02 5.77 7.04
N LEU A 170 -2.47 4.66 6.58
CA LEU A 170 -3.06 3.34 6.68
C LEU A 170 -2.13 2.44 7.50
N ARG A 171 -2.67 1.75 8.48
CA ARG A 171 -2.00 0.63 9.13
C ARG A 171 -2.41 -0.65 8.43
N ILE A 172 -1.46 -1.32 7.81
CA ILE A 172 -1.68 -2.54 7.03
C ILE A 172 -1.09 -3.75 7.74
N LYS A 173 -1.64 -4.93 7.46
CA LYS A 173 -1.08 -6.19 7.91
C LYS A 173 -0.36 -6.89 6.75
N LEU A 174 0.96 -7.07 6.86
CA LEU A 174 1.80 -7.83 5.93
C LEU A 174 2.25 -9.12 6.61
N ARG A 175 1.62 -10.27 6.28
CA ARG A 175 1.68 -11.51 7.05
C ARG A 175 1.23 -11.24 8.50
N GLU A 176 2.10 -11.43 9.49
CA GLU A 176 1.79 -11.15 10.89
C GLU A 176 2.26 -9.77 11.38
N GLU A 177 2.98 -9.02 10.52
CA GLU A 177 3.55 -7.73 10.86
C GLU A 177 2.58 -6.58 10.54
N LEU A 178 2.49 -5.62 11.45
CA LEU A 178 1.78 -4.35 11.22
C LEU A 178 2.77 -3.29 10.75
N ILE A 179 2.37 -2.55 9.71
CA ILE A 179 3.19 -1.50 9.10
C ILE A 179 2.32 -0.26 8.88
N ASN A 180 2.82 0.90 9.24
CA ASN A 180 2.16 2.16 8.94
C ASN A 180 2.67 2.70 7.60
N ILE A 181 1.73 2.99 6.72
CA ILE A 181 1.97 3.65 5.43
C ILE A 181 1.38 5.04 5.49
N TYR A 182 2.22 6.04 5.38
CA TYR A 182 1.78 7.43 5.30
C TYR A 182 1.81 7.92 3.85
N VAL A 183 0.87 8.79 3.51
CA VAL A 183 0.88 9.53 2.25
C VAL A 183 0.90 11.01 2.54
N ALA A 184 1.78 11.75 1.87
CA ALA A 184 1.86 13.19 1.97
C ALA A 184 2.27 13.82 0.64
N ARG A 185 1.85 15.07 0.44
CA ARG A 185 2.36 15.92 -0.62
C ARG A 185 2.82 17.24 -0.02
N LEU A 186 4.08 17.56 -0.26
CA LEU A 186 4.64 18.83 0.17
C LEU A 186 4.45 19.91 -0.90
N ARG A 187 4.57 21.16 -0.50
CA ARG A 187 4.44 22.31 -1.40
C ARG A 187 5.45 22.21 -2.55
N PRO A 188 5.01 22.26 -3.82
CA PRO A 188 5.87 21.98 -4.97
C PRO A 188 6.69 23.18 -5.44
N GLU A 189 6.34 24.41 -5.07
CA GLU A 189 7.00 25.61 -5.57
C GLU A 189 8.45 25.70 -5.05
N PRO A 190 9.44 26.02 -5.89
CA PRO A 190 10.85 26.06 -5.49
C PRO A 190 11.13 27.01 -4.34
N ASP A 191 10.46 28.16 -4.33
CA ASP A 191 10.66 29.22 -3.33
C ASP A 191 10.01 28.89 -1.97
N ASP A 192 9.20 27.83 -1.89
CA ASP A 192 8.48 27.44 -0.69
C ASP A 192 9.27 26.46 0.22
N ALA A 193 10.59 26.48 0.19
CA ALA A 193 11.42 25.58 1.03
C ALA A 193 11.11 25.73 2.54
N GLN A 194 10.78 26.94 3.03
CA GLN A 194 10.38 27.14 4.41
C GLN A 194 9.03 26.49 4.71
N VAL A 195 8.08 26.61 3.79
CA VAL A 195 6.75 25.98 3.92
C VAL A 195 6.93 24.45 3.94
N ARG A 196 7.74 23.88 3.03
CA ARG A 196 8.05 22.43 3.04
C ARG A 196 8.64 21.97 4.35
N ARG A 197 9.57 22.74 4.95
CA ARG A 197 10.13 22.39 6.27
C ARG A 197 9.07 22.36 7.36
N HIS A 198 8.13 23.32 7.37
CA HIS A 198 7.02 23.30 8.32
C HIS A 198 6.12 22.09 8.10
N GLN A 199 5.73 21.82 6.85
CA GLN A 199 4.91 20.64 6.50
C GLN A 199 5.62 19.33 6.87
N THR A 200 6.93 19.24 6.66
CA THR A 200 7.71 18.06 7.06
C THR A 200 7.78 17.92 8.57
N SER A 201 7.92 19.02 9.30
CA SER A 201 7.89 19.01 10.77
C SER A 201 6.55 18.54 11.33
N ASP A 202 5.43 19.02 10.76
CA ASP A 202 4.08 18.56 11.10
C ASP A 202 3.92 17.05 10.84
N LEU A 203 4.36 16.62 9.66
CA LEU A 203 4.31 15.21 9.27
C LEU A 203 5.11 14.33 10.24
N MET A 204 6.33 14.72 10.59
CA MET A 204 7.17 13.96 11.52
C MET A 204 6.58 13.93 12.93
N THR A 205 5.99 15.04 13.39
CA THR A 205 5.27 15.12 14.66
C THR A 205 4.08 14.17 14.67
N TRP A 206 3.30 14.17 13.61
CA TRP A 206 2.14 13.29 13.47
C TRP A 206 2.54 11.81 13.40
N ILE A 207 3.58 11.47 12.63
CA ILE A 207 4.14 10.12 12.60
C ILE A 207 4.58 9.69 14.00
N GLY A 208 5.28 10.56 14.74
CA GLY A 208 5.68 10.29 16.12
C GLY A 208 4.52 9.99 17.06
N ALA A 209 3.37 10.63 16.85
CA ALA A 209 2.16 10.45 17.66
C ALA A 209 1.33 9.21 17.27
N THR A 210 1.44 8.71 16.03
CA THR A 210 0.55 7.65 15.50
C THR A 210 1.26 6.35 15.15
N ALA A 211 2.60 6.35 15.12
CA ALA A 211 3.35 5.17 14.68
C ALA A 211 3.31 3.99 15.66
N ASP A 212 3.06 4.21 16.94
CA ASP A 212 2.99 3.16 17.99
C ASP A 212 4.25 2.25 18.02
N GLY A 213 5.42 2.80 17.64
CA GLY A 213 6.66 2.03 17.54
C GLY A 213 6.75 1.07 16.35
N LEU A 214 5.71 0.96 15.54
CA LEU A 214 5.63 0.08 14.37
C LEU A 214 6.50 0.59 13.23
N PRO A 215 6.96 -0.32 12.33
CA PRO A 215 7.61 0.05 11.08
C PRO A 215 6.77 1.06 10.29
N SER A 216 7.40 2.14 9.87
CA SER A 216 6.69 3.24 9.20
C SER A 216 7.44 3.69 7.95
N LEU A 217 6.66 4.02 6.90
CA LEU A 217 7.18 4.63 5.69
C LEU A 217 6.19 5.67 5.14
N VAL A 218 6.71 6.61 4.35
CA VAL A 218 5.95 7.68 3.72
C VAL A 218 6.11 7.55 2.21
N ALA A 219 5.01 7.38 1.49
CA ALA A 219 5.00 7.43 0.03
C ALA A 219 4.39 8.77 -0.40
N GLY A 220 5.10 9.58 -1.16
CA GLY A 220 4.62 10.93 -1.41
C GLY A 220 5.23 11.64 -2.61
N ASP A 221 4.80 12.88 -2.77
CA ASP A 221 5.43 13.90 -3.60
C ASP A 221 6.04 14.95 -2.67
N PHE A 222 7.35 14.88 -2.52
CA PHE A 222 8.05 15.74 -1.57
C PHE A 222 8.54 17.04 -2.22
N SER A 223 8.64 17.08 -3.54
CA SER A 223 9.10 18.26 -4.32
C SER A 223 10.38 18.92 -3.76
N ALA A 224 11.26 18.09 -3.18
CA ALA A 224 12.43 18.53 -2.43
C ALA A 224 13.69 17.75 -2.85
N GLU A 225 14.85 18.35 -2.67
CA GLU A 225 16.12 17.68 -2.83
C GLU A 225 16.35 16.64 -1.71
N ILE A 226 17.09 15.58 -2.01
CA ILE A 226 17.37 14.51 -1.02
C ILE A 226 18.01 15.08 0.25
N THR A 227 18.91 16.04 0.11
CA THR A 227 19.58 16.67 1.26
C THR A 227 18.62 17.43 2.15
N GLU A 228 17.62 18.10 1.56
CA GLU A 228 16.55 18.78 2.29
C GLU A 228 15.70 17.77 3.05
N LEU A 229 15.32 16.67 2.41
CA LEU A 229 14.50 15.61 3.02
C LEU A 229 15.22 14.93 4.18
N VAL A 230 16.45 14.45 3.97
CA VAL A 230 17.21 13.74 5.01
C VAL A 230 17.45 14.63 6.23
N GLY A 231 17.72 15.92 6.03
CA GLY A 231 17.90 16.88 7.13
C GLY A 231 16.64 17.15 7.92
N SER A 232 15.45 16.97 7.34
CA SER A 232 14.15 17.28 7.96
C SER A 232 13.35 16.05 8.39
N THR A 233 13.81 14.83 8.07
CA THR A 233 13.11 13.56 8.40
C THR A 233 14.00 12.63 9.21
N PRO A 234 14.24 12.91 10.49
CA PRO A 234 15.15 12.11 11.33
C PRO A 234 14.71 10.65 11.39
N GLY A 235 15.66 9.74 11.17
CA GLY A 235 15.42 8.28 11.17
C GLY A 235 14.82 7.72 9.88
N PHE A 236 14.50 8.58 8.91
CA PHE A 236 14.05 8.17 7.59
C PHE A 236 15.11 8.42 6.52
N GLN A 237 15.07 7.63 5.46
CA GLN A 237 15.86 7.82 4.25
C GLN A 237 14.98 7.65 3.01
N PRO A 238 15.26 8.36 1.92
CA PRO A 238 14.59 8.15 0.64
C PRO A 238 15.06 6.83 0.01
N ALA A 239 14.15 6.15 -0.68
CA ALA A 239 14.47 4.93 -1.41
C ALA A 239 15.37 5.19 -2.63
N ARG A 240 15.38 6.41 -3.13
CA ARG A 240 16.24 6.90 -4.22
C ARG A 240 17.71 6.87 -3.78
N LYS A 241 18.56 6.18 -4.55
CA LYS A 241 19.96 5.94 -4.16
C LYS A 241 20.93 7.04 -4.58
N ASN A 242 20.63 7.78 -5.66
CA ASN A 242 21.56 8.73 -6.24
C ASN A 242 21.03 10.16 -6.19
N PRO A 243 21.69 11.06 -5.42
CA PRO A 243 21.33 12.48 -5.39
C PRO A 243 21.48 13.18 -6.77
N GLY A 244 22.27 12.59 -7.67
CA GLY A 244 22.56 13.15 -8.98
C GLY A 244 21.92 12.43 -10.15
N GLU A 245 21.09 11.39 -9.91
CA GLU A 245 20.31 10.79 -10.99
C GLU A 245 19.31 11.84 -11.45
N ARG A 246 19.72 12.59 -12.49
CA ARG A 246 18.81 13.50 -13.18
C ARG A 246 17.62 12.67 -13.61
N VAL A 247 16.51 12.93 -12.97
CA VAL A 247 15.22 12.49 -13.47
C VAL A 247 15.18 12.94 -14.93
N ASP A 248 14.92 11.99 -15.84
CA ASP A 248 14.80 12.28 -17.26
C ASP A 248 14.07 13.61 -17.48
N PRO A 249 14.54 14.45 -18.43
CA PRO A 249 13.95 15.75 -18.66
C PRO A 249 12.44 15.60 -18.83
N PRO A 250 11.64 16.58 -18.38
CA PRO A 250 10.20 16.52 -18.45
C PRO A 250 9.78 16.30 -19.90
N SER A 251 9.29 15.11 -20.22
CA SER A 251 8.61 14.87 -21.46
C SER A 251 7.27 15.57 -21.37
N LEU A 252 7.14 16.67 -22.05
CA LEU A 252 5.99 17.55 -22.27
C LEU A 252 6.05 18.88 -21.53
N ALA A 253 5.88 19.90 -22.34
CA ALA A 253 5.89 21.29 -21.96
C ALA A 253 5.10 21.59 -20.67
N GLY A 254 5.74 22.16 -19.70
CA GLY A 254 5.11 22.97 -18.68
C GLY A 254 4.98 22.43 -17.28
N ALA A 255 5.44 21.22 -16.95
CA ALA A 255 5.47 20.80 -15.55
C ALA A 255 6.56 19.77 -15.29
N ALA A 256 7.41 20.03 -14.33
CA ALA A 256 8.35 19.08 -13.74
C ALA A 256 7.56 17.99 -12.98
N ARG A 257 6.87 17.12 -13.72
CA ARG A 257 6.02 16.08 -13.12
C ARG A 257 6.86 14.90 -12.66
N GLY A 258 6.62 14.44 -11.45
CA GLY A 258 7.22 13.24 -10.90
C GLY A 258 8.64 13.40 -10.35
N HIS A 259 9.19 14.61 -10.28
CA HIS A 259 10.52 14.84 -9.70
C HIS A 259 10.58 14.68 -8.18
N GLY A 260 9.44 14.86 -7.49
CA GLY A 260 9.32 14.75 -6.04
C GLY A 260 8.78 13.42 -5.54
N LEU A 261 8.39 12.50 -6.46
CA LEU A 261 7.80 11.22 -6.07
C LEU A 261 8.85 10.28 -5.51
N ASP A 262 8.72 9.91 -4.24
CA ASP A 262 9.64 9.01 -3.55
C ASP A 262 8.95 8.26 -2.40
N VAL A 263 9.69 7.31 -1.84
CA VAL A 263 9.31 6.57 -0.62
C VAL A 263 10.39 6.83 0.42
N LEU A 264 9.99 7.41 1.56
CA LEU A 264 10.83 7.53 2.75
C LEU A 264 10.56 6.34 3.66
N PHE A 265 11.60 5.70 4.16
CA PHE A 265 11.48 4.54 5.03
C PHE A 265 12.35 4.69 6.29
N GLN A 266 11.88 4.16 7.40
CA GLN A 266 12.64 4.11 8.63
C GLN A 266 13.79 3.10 8.52
N VAL A 267 15.04 3.59 8.63
CA VAL A 267 16.25 2.77 8.47
C VAL A 267 16.38 1.64 9.47
N LYS A 268 15.83 1.81 10.68
CA LYS A 268 15.83 0.78 11.73
C LYS A 268 14.93 -0.42 11.45
N HIS A 269 13.97 -0.29 10.53
CA HIS A 269 12.95 -1.30 10.26
C HIS A 269 13.00 -1.88 8.85
N PHE A 270 13.68 -1.21 7.94
CA PHE A 270 13.71 -1.61 6.53
C PHE A 270 15.12 -1.64 5.97
N GLY A 271 15.38 -2.64 5.13
CA GLY A 271 16.62 -2.80 4.39
C GLY A 271 16.40 -3.46 3.03
N GLY A 272 17.49 -3.79 2.33
CA GLY A 272 17.41 -4.46 1.05
C GLY A 272 16.62 -3.68 -0.01
N ILE A 273 16.77 -2.35 -0.02
CA ILE A 273 15.95 -1.44 -0.82
C ILE A 273 16.32 -1.55 -2.30
N ARG A 274 15.31 -1.73 -3.15
CA ARG A 274 15.38 -1.58 -4.60
C ARG A 274 14.31 -0.59 -5.04
N GLN A 275 14.67 0.32 -5.93
CA GLN A 275 13.77 1.27 -6.52
C GLN A 275 13.76 1.11 -8.05
N ASP A 276 12.55 1.08 -8.61
CA ASP A 276 12.30 0.98 -10.05
C ASP A 276 11.41 2.16 -10.50
N SER A 277 11.67 2.73 -11.67
CA SER A 277 10.78 3.74 -12.27
C SER A 277 9.53 3.08 -12.83
N ILE A 278 8.36 3.69 -12.61
CA ILE A 278 7.10 3.32 -13.24
C ILE A 278 6.96 4.16 -14.51
N LYS A 279 7.09 3.52 -15.67
CA LYS A 279 7.01 4.18 -16.98
C LYS A 279 5.93 3.53 -17.83
N LEU A 280 5.03 4.35 -18.36
CA LEU A 280 4.06 3.92 -19.36
C LEU A 280 4.76 3.95 -20.73
N PRO A 281 4.68 2.87 -21.51
CA PRO A 281 5.24 2.85 -22.86
C PRO A 281 4.70 4.01 -23.72
N ALA A 282 5.53 4.50 -24.63
CA ALA A 282 5.09 5.46 -25.63
C ALA A 282 3.97 4.83 -26.49
N SER A 283 2.89 5.57 -26.72
CA SER A 283 1.88 5.23 -27.73
C SER A 283 2.22 5.85 -29.07
N GLU A 284 1.49 5.45 -30.10
CA GLU A 284 1.64 6.05 -31.42
C GLU A 284 1.45 7.58 -31.33
N GLY A 285 2.44 8.35 -31.78
CA GLY A 285 2.48 9.81 -31.70
C GLY A 285 3.18 10.38 -30.45
N ASP A 286 3.59 9.57 -29.48
CA ASP A 286 4.36 10.04 -28.33
C ASP A 286 5.86 10.13 -28.66
N ALA A 287 6.51 11.19 -28.17
CA ALA A 287 7.96 11.36 -28.33
C ALA A 287 8.77 10.38 -27.46
N ALA A 288 8.22 9.92 -26.32
CA ALA A 288 8.91 9.04 -25.36
C ALA A 288 7.92 8.37 -24.39
N ALA A 289 8.43 7.37 -23.64
CA ALA A 289 7.69 6.76 -22.54
C ALA A 289 7.36 7.80 -21.46
N MET A 290 6.14 7.76 -20.93
CA MET A 290 5.67 8.66 -19.87
C MET A 290 6.05 8.09 -18.50
N ARG A 291 6.81 8.82 -17.71
CA ARG A 291 7.06 8.47 -16.32
C ARG A 291 5.84 8.79 -15.48
N LEU A 292 5.31 7.79 -14.79
CA LEU A 292 4.18 7.93 -13.85
C LEU A 292 4.67 8.09 -12.40
N GLY A 293 5.78 7.46 -12.05
CA GLY A 293 6.25 7.46 -10.67
C GLY A 293 7.40 6.50 -10.40
N THR A 294 7.44 6.01 -9.18
CA THR A 294 8.48 5.09 -8.70
C THR A 294 7.87 3.99 -7.83
N MET A 295 8.50 2.83 -7.81
CA MET A 295 8.17 1.72 -6.94
C MET A 295 9.39 1.34 -6.11
N ALA A 296 9.25 1.29 -4.80
CA ALA A 296 10.25 0.77 -3.88
C ALA A 296 9.87 -0.65 -3.45
N THR A 297 10.85 -1.55 -3.46
CA THR A 297 10.77 -2.86 -2.81
C THR A 297 11.66 -2.80 -1.57
N LEU A 298 11.05 -2.98 -0.40
CA LEU A 298 11.72 -2.92 0.90
C LEU A 298 11.56 -4.26 1.62
N ARG A 299 12.59 -4.68 2.33
CA ARG A 299 12.53 -5.86 3.18
C ARG A 299 12.45 -5.41 4.64
N LEU A 300 11.51 -5.96 5.41
CA LEU A 300 11.49 -5.76 6.85
C LEU A 300 12.80 -6.29 7.47
N GLN A 301 13.24 -5.65 8.52
CA GLN A 301 14.38 -6.08 9.33
C GLN A 301 13.89 -6.30 10.76
N THR A 302 14.39 -7.35 11.39
CA THR A 302 14.28 -7.47 12.85
C THR A 302 15.11 -6.32 13.44
N PRO A 303 14.58 -5.53 14.37
CA PRO A 303 15.43 -4.60 15.10
C PRO A 303 16.58 -5.42 15.70
N GLU A 304 17.82 -5.10 15.31
CA GLU A 304 18.97 -5.69 15.99
C GLU A 304 18.78 -5.41 17.47
N SER A 305 18.70 -6.48 18.26
CA SER A 305 18.80 -6.37 19.70
C SER A 305 20.12 -5.65 19.95
N THR A 306 20.05 -4.37 20.27
CA THR A 306 21.21 -3.62 20.72
C THR A 306 21.64 -4.31 22.01
N ALA A 307 22.49 -5.34 21.87
CA ALA A 307 23.23 -5.86 22.99
C ALA A 307 24.06 -4.67 23.51
N ALA A 308 23.60 -4.12 24.61
CA ALA A 308 24.34 -3.11 25.34
C ALA A 308 25.75 -3.64 25.61
N PRO A 309 26.79 -2.80 25.44
CA PRO A 309 28.17 -3.15 25.77
C PRO A 309 28.37 -3.45 27.27
#